data_26f7816e24916d2b1db60ac865614167
#
_entry.id   26f7816e24916d2b1db60ac865614167
#
_cell.length_a   1.000
_cell.length_b   1.000
_cell.length_c   1.000
_cell.angle_alpha   90.00
_cell.angle_beta   90.00
_cell.angle_gamma   90.00
#
_symmetry.space_group_name_H-M   'P 1'
#
loop_
_entity.id
_entity.type
_entity.pdbx_description
1 polymer ?
#
loop_
_entity_poly.entity_id
_entity_poly.type
_entity_poly.pdbx_seq_one_letter_code
_entity_poly.pdbx_strand_id
1 'polypeptide(L)'
;MEVDGHQIYYDLRNELRIAEWQAQGMKEISFPLPGRRDLMVCALEIVATRGSGGCRLAQPGDPDLATIGDARDVVNVMRIYRRGELIWRGPGAYR
;
A
#
# COMPACT_ATOMS: atom_id res chain seq x y z
N MET A 1 0.50 -6.72 -5.31
CA MET A 1 -0.22 -5.43 -5.44
C MET A 1 0.36 -4.69 -6.63
N GLU A 2 -0.48 -4.19 -7.49
CA GLU A 2 -0.02 -3.61 -8.76
C GLU A 2 -0.84 -2.40 -9.17
N VAL A 3 -0.17 -1.35 -9.68
CA VAL A 3 -0.77 -0.21 -10.34
C VAL A 3 0.25 0.43 -11.28
N ASP A 4 -0.16 0.79 -12.49
CA ASP A 4 0.69 1.50 -13.46
C ASP A 4 2.08 0.86 -13.63
N GLY A 5 2.12 -0.48 -13.72
CA GLY A 5 3.37 -1.23 -13.86
C GLY A 5 4.18 -1.38 -12.58
N HIS A 6 3.76 -0.76 -11.48
CA HIS A 6 4.41 -0.95 -10.19
C HIS A 6 3.91 -2.22 -9.52
N GLN A 7 4.84 -3.02 -8.99
CA GLN A 7 4.53 -4.21 -8.20
C GLN A 7 5.19 -4.08 -6.84
N ILE A 8 4.41 -4.20 -5.79
CA ILE A 8 4.89 -4.10 -4.42
C ILE A 8 4.86 -5.47 -3.75
N TYR A 9 6.02 -5.88 -3.23
CA TYR A 9 6.15 -7.05 -2.38
C TYR A 9 6.28 -6.58 -0.94
N TYR A 10 5.45 -7.13 -0.05
CA TYR A 10 5.35 -6.65 1.33
C TYR A 10 5.14 -7.81 2.30
N ASP A 11 5.44 -7.55 3.57
CA ASP A 11 5.09 -8.41 4.70
C ASP A 11 4.20 -7.65 5.66
N LEU A 12 3.29 -8.37 6.31
CA LEU A 12 2.45 -7.76 7.34
C LEU A 12 3.28 -7.54 8.60
N ARG A 13 3.15 -6.34 9.18
CA ARG A 13 3.88 -5.95 10.37
C ARG A 13 2.99 -5.82 11.59
N ASN A 14 1.75 -5.39 11.40
CA ASN A 14 0.81 -5.15 12.49
C ASN A 14 -0.58 -5.66 12.12
N GLU A 15 -0.73 -6.98 12.21
CA GLU A 15 -1.99 -7.63 11.86
C GLU A 15 -3.13 -7.22 12.80
N LEU A 16 -2.83 -6.92 14.05
CA LEU A 16 -3.83 -6.47 15.00
C LEU A 16 -4.41 -5.12 14.60
N ARG A 17 -3.56 -4.19 14.15
CA ARG A 17 -4.01 -2.89 13.66
C ARG A 17 -4.87 -3.04 12.40
N ILE A 18 -4.51 -3.97 11.52
CA ILE A 18 -5.31 -4.26 10.33
C ILE A 18 -6.71 -4.72 10.74
N ALA A 19 -6.79 -5.63 11.72
CA ALA A 19 -8.08 -6.13 12.21
C ALA A 19 -8.92 -5.00 12.83
N GLU A 20 -8.28 -4.10 13.59
CA GLU A 20 -8.94 -2.94 14.16
C GLU A 20 -9.50 -2.02 13.08
N TRP A 21 -8.71 -1.75 12.03
CA TRP A 21 -9.15 -0.92 10.91
C TRP A 21 -10.34 -1.55 10.18
N GLN A 22 -10.30 -2.86 9.97
CA GLN A 22 -11.42 -3.57 9.33
C GLN A 22 -12.69 -3.50 10.20
N ALA A 23 -12.54 -3.64 11.52
CA ALA A 23 -13.65 -3.53 12.45
C ALA A 23 -14.27 -2.13 12.45
N GLN A 24 -13.48 -1.10 12.17
CA GLN A 24 -13.93 0.28 12.06
C GLN A 24 -14.54 0.60 10.70
N GLY A 25 -14.56 -0.36 9.78
CA GLY A 25 -15.12 -0.17 8.44
C GLY A 25 -14.15 0.39 7.41
N MET A 26 -12.85 0.48 7.71
CA MET A 26 -11.87 0.91 6.74
C MET A 26 -11.76 -0.10 5.60
N LYS A 27 -11.77 0.38 4.36
CA LYS A 27 -11.80 -0.46 3.17
C LYS A 27 -10.52 -0.45 2.36
N GLU A 28 -9.72 0.59 2.49
CA GLU A 28 -8.55 0.80 1.64
C GLU A 28 -7.36 1.30 2.44
N ILE A 29 -6.16 1.02 1.93
CA ILE A 29 -4.92 1.58 2.46
C ILE A 29 -4.09 2.13 1.31
N SER A 30 -3.22 3.09 1.61
CA SER A 30 -2.38 3.74 0.63
C SER A 30 -0.91 3.44 0.83
N PHE A 31 -0.22 3.20 -0.29
CA PHE A 31 1.23 3.01 -0.33
C PHE A 31 1.85 4.19 -1.08
N PRO A 32 2.81 4.90 -0.48
CA PRO A 32 3.60 5.86 -1.25
C PRO A 32 4.45 5.13 -2.29
N LEU A 33 4.65 5.74 -3.45
CA LEU A 33 5.49 5.15 -4.50
C LEU A 33 6.80 5.95 -4.61
N PRO A 34 7.95 5.26 -4.75
CA PRO A 34 9.23 5.95 -4.87
C PRO A 34 9.27 6.88 -6.07
N GLY A 35 9.74 8.11 -5.88
CA GLY A 35 9.88 9.07 -6.96
C GLY A 35 8.58 9.65 -7.50
N ARG A 36 7.44 9.35 -6.87
CA ARG A 36 6.12 9.85 -7.29
C ARG A 36 5.44 10.56 -6.14
N ARG A 37 4.56 11.49 -6.47
CA ARG A 37 3.74 12.20 -5.49
C ARG A 37 2.41 11.51 -5.24
N ASP A 38 1.88 10.83 -6.26
CA ASP A 38 0.64 10.09 -6.12
C ASP A 38 0.84 8.83 -5.27
N LEU A 39 -0.27 8.31 -4.76
CA LEU A 39 -0.29 7.17 -3.86
C LEU A 39 -0.96 5.99 -4.56
N MET A 40 -0.49 4.78 -4.25
CA MET A 40 -1.16 3.56 -4.68
C MET A 40 -2.17 3.15 -3.61
N VAL A 41 -3.45 3.13 -3.96
CA VAL A 41 -4.54 2.78 -3.04
C VAL A 41 -5.04 1.37 -3.34
N CYS A 42 -5.00 0.51 -2.35
CA CYS A 42 -5.33 -0.89 -2.48
C CYS A 42 -6.41 -1.30 -1.49
N ALA A 43 -7.16 -2.34 -1.82
CA ALA A 43 -8.17 -2.88 -0.90
C ALA A 43 -7.51 -3.47 0.33
N LEU A 44 -7.93 -3.05 1.52
CA LEU A 44 -7.37 -3.53 2.78
C LEU A 44 -7.56 -5.04 2.95
N GLU A 45 -8.69 -5.58 2.53
CA GLU A 45 -8.95 -7.01 2.61
C GLU A 45 -7.93 -7.85 1.85
N ILE A 46 -7.54 -7.39 0.65
CA ILE A 46 -6.55 -8.10 -0.16
C ILE A 46 -5.20 -8.07 0.54
N VAL A 47 -4.81 -6.92 1.09
CA VAL A 47 -3.55 -6.79 1.82
C VAL A 47 -3.56 -7.68 3.06
N ALA A 48 -4.67 -7.70 3.81
CA ALA A 48 -4.79 -8.48 5.04
C ALA A 48 -4.66 -9.98 4.80
N THR A 49 -5.11 -10.47 3.65
CA THR A 49 -5.05 -11.88 3.29
C THR A 49 -3.81 -12.24 2.49
N ARG A 50 -2.89 -11.30 2.31
CA ARG A 50 -1.67 -11.47 1.51
C ARG A 50 -1.98 -11.87 0.07
N GLY A 51 -3.12 -11.40 -0.43
CA GLY A 51 -3.51 -11.61 -1.81
C GLY A 51 -2.77 -10.69 -2.76
N SER A 52 -3.07 -10.83 -4.03
CA SER A 52 -2.60 -9.93 -5.06
C SER A 52 -3.78 -9.37 -5.83
N GLY A 53 -3.64 -8.17 -6.34
CA GLY A 53 -4.72 -7.54 -7.09
C GLY A 53 -4.32 -6.17 -7.57
N GLY A 54 -5.20 -5.60 -8.40
CA GLY A 54 -5.03 -4.26 -8.92
C GLY A 54 -5.35 -3.20 -7.87
N CYS A 55 -4.64 -2.10 -7.96
CA CYS A 55 -4.86 -0.94 -7.12
C CYS A 55 -5.18 0.26 -8.01
N ARG A 56 -5.42 1.42 -7.41
CA ARG A 56 -5.64 2.66 -8.15
C ARG A 56 -4.65 3.72 -7.68
N LEU A 57 -4.42 4.72 -8.51
CA LEU A 57 -3.61 5.88 -8.13
C LEU A 57 -4.52 6.97 -7.56
N ALA A 58 -4.05 7.65 -6.52
CA ALA A 58 -4.74 8.78 -5.93
C ALA A 58 -3.77 9.93 -5.72
N GLN A 59 -4.27 11.15 -5.85
CA GLN A 59 -3.46 12.35 -5.64
C GLN A 59 -3.36 12.66 -4.14
N PRO A 60 -2.23 13.25 -3.68
CA PRO A 60 -2.05 13.54 -2.25
C PRO A 60 -3.13 14.42 -1.62
N GLY A 61 -3.79 15.26 -2.41
CA GLY A 61 -4.84 16.14 -1.91
C GLY A 61 -6.26 15.58 -2.02
N ASP A 62 -6.40 14.32 -2.43
CA ASP A 62 -7.71 13.70 -2.60
C ASP A 62 -8.42 13.59 -1.25
N PRO A 63 -9.65 14.14 -1.10
CA PRO A 63 -10.38 14.06 0.17
C PRO A 63 -10.70 12.64 0.62
N ASP A 64 -10.75 11.67 -0.28
CA ASP A 64 -10.98 10.27 0.07
C ASP A 64 -9.84 9.70 0.94
N LEU A 65 -8.65 10.28 0.86
CA LEU A 65 -7.51 9.84 1.67
C LEU A 65 -7.73 10.02 3.17
N ALA A 66 -8.69 10.85 3.57
CA ALA A 66 -9.00 11.04 4.99
C ALA A 66 -9.50 9.76 5.68
N THR A 67 -10.09 8.83 4.90
CA THR A 67 -10.63 7.57 5.41
C THR A 67 -9.81 6.35 4.99
N ILE A 68 -8.64 6.59 4.41
CA ILE A 68 -7.74 5.54 3.93
C ILE A 68 -6.55 5.44 4.87
N GLY A 69 -6.22 4.23 5.30
CA GLY A 69 -5.09 4.00 6.19
C GLY A 69 -3.76 4.11 5.47
N ASP A 70 -2.72 4.47 6.21
CA ASP A 70 -1.35 4.52 5.69
C ASP A 70 -0.74 3.12 5.80
N ALA A 71 -0.39 2.53 4.67
CA ALA A 71 0.17 1.17 4.65
C ALA A 71 1.45 1.03 5.48
N ARG A 72 2.20 2.12 5.66
CA ARG A 72 3.44 2.11 6.46
C ARG A 72 3.19 1.75 7.92
N ASP A 73 1.96 1.93 8.41
CA ASP A 73 1.61 1.60 9.79
C ASP A 73 1.44 0.10 10.01
N VAL A 74 1.18 -0.66 8.96
CA VAL A 74 0.78 -2.07 9.09
C VAL A 74 1.58 -3.04 8.24
N VAL A 75 2.38 -2.56 7.29
CA VAL A 75 3.21 -3.42 6.44
C VAL A 75 4.65 -2.94 6.37
N ASN A 76 5.56 -3.88 6.13
CA ASN A 76 6.90 -3.58 5.70
C ASN A 76 6.97 -3.84 4.20
N VAL A 77 7.29 -2.81 3.43
CA VAL A 77 7.50 -2.98 2.00
C VAL A 77 8.91 -3.53 1.81
N MET A 78 9.02 -4.65 1.10
CA MET A 78 10.28 -5.35 0.92
C MET A 78 10.95 -4.98 -0.39
N ARG A 79 10.18 -4.90 -1.46
CA ARG A 79 10.70 -4.58 -2.80
C ARG A 79 9.60 -3.92 -3.61
N ILE A 80 10.02 -3.01 -4.49
CA ILE A 80 9.11 -2.41 -5.47
C ILE A 80 9.75 -2.53 -6.84
N TYR A 81 9.00 -3.09 -7.79
CA TYR A 81 9.40 -3.17 -9.18
C TYR A 81 8.52 -2.27 -10.02
N ARG A 82 9.08 -1.73 -11.09
CA ARG A 82 8.31 -1.04 -12.11
C ARG A 82 8.64 -1.66 -13.47
N ARG A 83 7.63 -2.27 -14.09
CA ARG A 83 7.76 -2.94 -15.38
C ARG A 83 8.90 -3.96 -15.38
N GLY A 84 9.01 -4.71 -14.29
CA GLY A 84 10.04 -5.75 -14.14
C GLY A 84 11.38 -5.26 -13.63
N GLU A 85 11.57 -3.95 -13.47
CA GLU A 85 12.83 -3.39 -12.97
C GLU A 85 12.71 -3.06 -11.48
N LEU A 86 13.67 -3.51 -10.69
CA LEU A 86 13.72 -3.20 -9.27
C LEU A 86 14.08 -1.73 -9.08
N ILE A 87 13.15 -0.95 -8.50
CA ILE A 87 13.36 0.49 -8.28
C ILE A 87 13.55 0.83 -6.81
N TRP A 88 13.23 -0.08 -5.90
CA TRP A 88 13.41 0.15 -4.48
C TRP A 88 13.51 -1.17 -3.74
N ARG A 89 14.38 -1.20 -2.73
CA ARG A 89 14.56 -2.37 -1.87
C ARG A 89 14.50 -1.94 -0.41
N GLY A 90 13.66 -2.64 0.37
CA GLY A 90 13.54 -2.47 1.80
C GLY A 90 14.29 -3.54 2.59
N PRO A 91 13.86 -3.76 3.83
CA PRO A 91 12.74 -3.10 4.51
C PRO A 91 13.11 -1.68 4.96
N GLY A 92 12.08 -0.88 5.17
CA GLY A 92 12.26 0.45 5.74
C GLY A 92 11.36 1.49 5.10
N ALA A 93 11.60 2.75 5.46
CA ALA A 93 10.87 3.87 4.90
C ALA A 93 11.39 4.21 3.51
N TYR A 94 10.49 4.64 2.65
CA TYR A 94 10.86 5.16 1.33
C TYR A 94 10.04 6.39 1.03
N ARG A 95 10.59 7.21 0.17
CA ARG A 95 9.91 8.42 -0.27
C ARG A 95 10.39 8.81 -1.67
#